data_9a8f24dca3d6114ae6aa632432dda3c9
#
_entry.id   9a8f24dca3d6114ae6aa632432dda3c9
#
_cell.length_a   1.000
_cell.length_b   1.000
_cell.length_c   1.000
_cell.angle_alpha   90.00
_cell.angle_beta   90.00
_cell.angle_gamma   90.00
#
_symmetry.space_group_name_H-M   'P 1'
#
loop_
_entity.id
_entity.type
_entity.pdbx_description
1 polymer ?
#
loop_
_entity_poly.entity_id
_entity_poly.type
_entity_poly.pdbx_seq_one_letter_code
_entity_poly.pdbx_strand_id
1 'polypeptide(L)'
;RAYDRSFTEEGDTVAFSGGADGLDFCAMLTGVHRGGSLKTVGEYLVAEGADEVTLFLTAATTFYEEEPSAFCRRTLLQAKNTPEAELRAAHIREHRAYFDRTALTLEGEDRSGIPTDRRLQELQDGAEDPGLFSLYFAFGRYLLIACSRPGTQAANLLGIWNQDLYPAWDSKYTININTEMNYWPAESC
;
A
#
# COMPACT_ATOMS: atom_id res chain seq x y z
N ARG A 1 -4.34 -22.55 -13.58
CA ARG A 1 -2.93 -22.93 -13.42
C ARG A 1 -2.66 -23.07 -11.94
N ALA A 2 -2.03 -24.18 -11.52
CA ALA A 2 -1.54 -24.33 -10.17
C ALA A 2 -0.31 -23.44 -10.02
N TYR A 3 -0.28 -22.60 -8.99
CA TYR A 3 0.93 -21.91 -8.58
C TYR A 3 1.71 -22.86 -7.70
N ASP A 4 2.99 -22.98 -7.98
CA ASP A 4 3.90 -23.55 -7.01
C ASP A 4 4.06 -22.52 -5.89
N ARG A 5 3.50 -22.84 -4.74
CA ARG A 5 3.56 -21.98 -3.55
C ARG A 5 4.01 -22.80 -2.35
N SER A 6 4.79 -22.19 -1.51
CA SER A 6 5.20 -22.77 -0.24
C SER A 6 5.06 -21.77 0.89
N PHE A 7 4.71 -22.28 2.06
CA PHE A 7 4.79 -21.55 3.32
C PHE A 7 5.93 -22.11 4.12
N THR A 8 6.73 -21.25 4.70
CA THR A 8 7.82 -21.63 5.58
C THR A 8 7.78 -20.80 6.84
N GLU A 9 8.15 -21.45 7.97
CA GLU A 9 8.32 -20.79 9.25
C GLU A 9 9.82 -20.64 9.51
N GLU A 10 10.21 -19.48 10.00
CA GLU A 10 11.57 -19.21 10.43
C GLU A 10 11.52 -18.32 11.68
N GLY A 11 11.53 -18.97 12.84
CA GLY A 11 11.38 -18.29 14.12
C GLY A 11 10.04 -17.58 14.25
N ASP A 12 10.04 -16.26 14.24
CA ASP A 12 8.87 -15.37 14.32
C ASP A 12 8.44 -14.82 12.95
N THR A 13 8.85 -15.46 11.87
CA THR A 13 8.57 -15.01 10.50
C THR A 13 7.84 -16.10 9.72
N VAL A 14 6.77 -15.71 9.06
CA VAL A 14 6.06 -16.53 8.06
C VAL A 14 6.45 -16.04 6.68
N ALA A 15 6.87 -16.97 5.81
CA ALA A 15 7.18 -16.68 4.43
C ALA A 15 6.22 -17.40 3.50
N PHE A 16 5.75 -16.68 2.48
CA PHE A 16 4.96 -17.19 1.38
C PHE A 16 5.71 -16.93 0.07
N SER A 17 6.04 -17.98 -0.65
CA SER A 17 6.79 -17.88 -1.90
C SER A 17 6.23 -18.81 -2.97
N GLY A 18 6.54 -18.52 -4.20
CA GLY A 18 6.13 -19.32 -5.34
C GLY A 18 6.51 -18.69 -6.66
N GLY A 19 6.05 -19.30 -7.74
CA GLY A 19 6.28 -18.81 -9.09
C GLY A 19 5.01 -18.80 -9.94
N ALA A 20 4.93 -17.83 -10.84
CA ALA A 20 3.83 -17.70 -11.80
C ALA A 20 4.32 -17.05 -13.10
N ASP A 21 4.05 -17.71 -14.23
CA ASP A 21 4.30 -17.18 -15.58
C ASP A 21 5.74 -16.65 -15.81
N GLY A 22 6.74 -17.31 -15.20
CA GLY A 22 8.15 -16.95 -15.34
C GLY A 22 8.65 -15.92 -14.35
N LEU A 23 7.83 -15.52 -13.37
CA LEU A 23 8.20 -14.68 -12.25
C LEU A 23 8.11 -15.47 -10.96
N ASP A 24 9.17 -15.44 -10.17
CA ASP A 24 9.13 -15.91 -8.79
C ASP A 24 8.82 -14.74 -7.85
N PHE A 25 8.19 -15.05 -6.73
CA PHE A 25 7.84 -14.08 -5.71
C PHE A 25 8.12 -14.60 -4.30
N CYS A 26 8.32 -13.68 -3.40
CA CYS A 26 8.35 -13.95 -1.97
C CYS A 26 7.63 -12.81 -1.23
N ALA A 27 6.82 -13.19 -0.24
CA ALA A 27 6.27 -12.27 0.74
C ALA A 27 6.61 -12.80 2.14
N MET A 28 7.00 -11.93 3.06
CA MET A 28 7.33 -12.29 4.43
C MET A 28 6.63 -11.38 5.42
N LEU A 29 6.12 -11.99 6.49
CA LEU A 29 5.46 -11.33 7.61
C LEU A 29 6.17 -11.67 8.91
N THR A 30 6.53 -10.68 9.69
CA THR A 30 7.05 -10.79 11.04
C THR A 30 6.47 -9.71 11.94
N GLY A 31 6.85 -9.68 13.21
CA GLY A 31 6.42 -8.62 14.11
C GLY A 31 7.34 -8.43 15.30
N VAL A 32 7.04 -7.36 16.04
CA VAL A 32 7.54 -7.12 17.39
C VAL A 32 6.35 -6.93 18.31
N HIS A 33 6.51 -7.24 19.60
CA HIS A 33 5.42 -7.16 20.56
C HIS A 33 5.90 -6.60 21.90
N ARG A 34 4.94 -6.06 22.65
CA ARG A 34 5.11 -5.67 24.04
C ARG A 34 4.11 -6.46 24.89
N GLY A 35 4.60 -7.14 25.94
CA GLY A 35 3.83 -8.11 26.71
C GLY A 35 3.55 -9.40 25.90
N GLY A 36 3.08 -10.45 26.56
CA GLY A 36 2.67 -11.69 25.93
C GLY A 36 3.75 -12.40 25.11
N SER A 37 3.33 -12.99 23.99
CA SER A 37 4.21 -13.69 23.05
C SER A 37 3.77 -13.55 21.62
N LEU A 38 4.71 -13.68 20.69
CA LEU A 38 4.50 -13.74 19.24
C LEU A 38 5.23 -14.97 18.71
N LYS A 39 4.52 -15.84 18.00
CA LYS A 39 5.06 -17.10 17.48
C LYS A 39 4.42 -17.48 16.15
N THR A 40 5.12 -18.27 15.37
CA THR A 40 4.55 -18.92 14.18
C THR A 40 3.86 -20.23 14.53
N VAL A 41 2.73 -20.50 13.90
CA VAL A 41 1.99 -21.75 13.99
C VAL A 41 1.46 -22.09 12.59
N GLY A 42 2.15 -22.94 11.87
CA GLY A 42 1.85 -23.19 10.46
C GLY A 42 1.97 -21.92 9.63
N GLU A 43 0.94 -21.58 8.90
CA GLU A 43 0.89 -20.40 8.03
C GLU A 43 0.53 -19.10 8.78
N TYR A 44 0.46 -19.15 10.11
CA TYR A 44 -0.04 -18.03 10.92
C TYR A 44 1.05 -17.45 11.82
N LEU A 45 1.01 -16.15 11.99
CA LEU A 45 1.70 -15.43 13.05
C LEU A 45 0.69 -15.18 14.18
N VAL A 46 0.94 -15.78 15.34
CA VAL A 46 -0.01 -15.78 16.46
C VAL A 46 0.53 -14.94 17.61
N ALA A 47 -0.24 -13.93 18.00
CA ALA A 47 0.03 -13.11 19.17
C ALA A 47 -0.90 -13.53 20.33
N GLU A 48 -0.34 -13.81 21.51
CA GLU A 48 -1.09 -14.23 22.70
C GLU A 48 -0.76 -13.32 23.89
N GLY A 49 -1.79 -12.69 24.45
CA GLY A 49 -1.65 -11.85 25.65
C GLY A 49 -0.77 -10.62 25.46
N ALA A 50 -0.53 -10.19 24.26
CA ALA A 50 0.27 -9.00 23.95
C ALA A 50 -0.54 -7.71 24.22
N ASP A 51 0.09 -6.71 24.82
CA ASP A 51 -0.48 -5.36 24.97
C ASP A 51 -0.42 -4.58 23.66
N GLU A 52 0.61 -4.86 22.86
CA GLU A 52 0.88 -4.20 21.60
C GLU A 52 1.61 -5.13 20.62
N VAL A 53 1.26 -5.08 19.36
CA VAL A 53 1.93 -5.81 18.29
C VAL A 53 2.11 -4.88 17.08
N THR A 54 3.35 -4.75 16.60
CA THR A 54 3.66 -4.10 15.33
C THR A 54 4.05 -5.15 14.32
N LEU A 55 3.34 -5.21 13.20
CA LEU A 55 3.58 -6.16 12.12
C LEU A 55 4.36 -5.51 10.98
N PHE A 56 5.31 -6.26 10.42
CA PHE A 56 6.10 -5.87 9.26
C PHE A 56 5.84 -6.86 8.12
N LEU A 57 5.38 -6.34 7.00
CA LEU A 57 5.16 -7.09 5.77
C LEU A 57 6.05 -6.56 4.66
N THR A 58 6.71 -7.44 3.93
CA THR A 58 7.44 -7.11 2.71
C THR A 58 7.17 -8.15 1.64
N ALA A 59 7.27 -7.74 0.38
CA ALA A 59 7.16 -8.62 -0.76
C ALA A 59 8.10 -8.17 -1.88
N ALA A 60 8.58 -9.13 -2.67
CA ALA A 60 9.40 -8.88 -3.84
C ALA A 60 9.16 -9.95 -4.91
N THR A 61 9.52 -9.63 -6.13
CA THR A 61 9.47 -10.55 -7.27
C THR A 61 10.79 -10.52 -8.04
N THR A 62 11.04 -11.54 -8.84
CA THR A 62 12.21 -11.59 -9.75
C THR A 62 12.15 -10.54 -10.86
N PHE A 63 11.09 -9.74 -10.92
CA PHE A 63 11.04 -8.59 -11.83
C PHE A 63 12.06 -7.50 -11.47
N TYR A 64 12.29 -7.28 -10.17
CA TYR A 64 13.23 -6.27 -9.66
C TYR A 64 14.41 -6.87 -8.88
N GLU A 65 14.23 -8.05 -8.28
CA GLU A 65 15.18 -8.62 -7.33
C GLU A 65 15.54 -10.05 -7.77
N GLU A 66 16.80 -10.32 -8.08
CA GLU A 66 17.24 -11.67 -8.46
C GLU A 66 16.90 -12.71 -7.37
N GLU A 67 16.99 -12.30 -6.11
CA GLU A 67 16.74 -13.15 -4.95
C GLU A 67 15.65 -12.53 -4.03
N PRO A 68 14.35 -12.67 -4.39
CA PRO A 68 13.24 -12.05 -3.64
C PRO A 68 13.23 -12.41 -2.15
N SER A 69 13.56 -13.67 -1.81
CA SER A 69 13.59 -14.12 -0.41
C SER A 69 14.70 -13.45 0.39
N ALA A 70 15.88 -13.28 -0.21
CA ALA A 70 16.99 -12.60 0.45
C ALA A 70 16.69 -11.10 0.65
N PHE A 71 16.06 -10.47 -0.34
CA PHE A 71 15.59 -9.09 -0.23
C PHE A 71 14.59 -8.93 0.91
N CYS A 72 13.54 -9.76 0.94
CA CYS A 72 12.51 -9.70 1.97
C CYS A 72 13.10 -9.88 3.37
N ARG A 73 13.96 -10.87 3.56
CA ARG A 73 14.65 -11.13 4.85
C ARG A 73 15.47 -9.93 5.33
N ARG A 74 16.28 -9.36 4.46
CA ARG A 74 17.10 -8.18 4.76
C ARG A 74 16.24 -6.97 5.13
N THR A 75 15.17 -6.74 4.37
CA THR A 75 14.24 -5.62 4.60
C THR A 75 13.51 -5.75 5.93
N LEU A 76 13.00 -6.94 6.26
CA LEU A 76 12.36 -7.19 7.55
C LEU A 76 13.32 -7.03 8.73
N LEU A 77 14.53 -7.55 8.61
CA LEU A 77 15.55 -7.38 9.65
C LEU A 77 15.86 -5.90 9.90
N GLN A 78 15.98 -5.11 8.86
CA GLN A 78 16.18 -3.67 8.97
C GLN A 78 14.97 -2.99 9.64
N ALA A 79 13.75 -3.32 9.22
CA ALA A 79 12.53 -2.76 9.78
C ALA A 79 12.38 -3.07 11.28
N LYS A 80 12.60 -4.32 11.69
CA LYS A 80 12.57 -4.74 13.11
C LYS A 80 13.59 -4.00 13.98
N ASN A 81 14.73 -3.64 13.43
CA ASN A 81 15.79 -2.93 14.14
C ASN A 81 15.67 -1.41 14.10
N THR A 82 14.66 -0.88 13.42
CA THR A 82 14.39 0.56 13.32
C THR A 82 13.21 0.93 14.22
N PRO A 83 13.33 1.91 15.13
CA PRO A 83 12.21 2.35 15.94
C PRO A 83 11.00 2.77 15.09
N GLU A 84 9.78 2.37 15.48
CA GLU A 84 8.55 2.68 14.77
C GLU A 84 8.40 4.17 14.47
N ALA A 85 8.70 5.03 15.46
CA ALA A 85 8.63 6.48 15.31
C ALA A 85 9.55 6.99 14.17
N GLU A 86 10.68 6.34 13.96
CA GLU A 86 11.66 6.67 12.91
C GLU A 86 11.14 6.22 11.54
N LEU A 87 10.60 5.01 11.44
CA LEU A 87 9.94 4.50 10.23
C LEU A 87 8.78 5.40 9.82
N ARG A 88 7.93 5.76 10.78
CA ARG A 88 6.79 6.65 10.57
C ARG A 88 7.23 8.04 10.13
N ALA A 89 8.25 8.61 10.76
CA ALA A 89 8.79 9.92 10.40
C ALA A 89 9.43 9.91 9.00
N ALA A 90 10.13 8.84 8.64
CA ALA A 90 10.70 8.66 7.31
C ALA A 90 9.60 8.57 6.24
N HIS A 91 8.58 7.77 6.48
CA HIS A 91 7.41 7.65 5.59
C HIS A 91 6.71 8.99 5.38
N ILE A 92 6.44 9.75 6.46
CA ILE A 92 5.79 11.04 6.37
C ILE A 92 6.65 12.03 5.57
N ARG A 93 7.95 12.10 5.82
CA ARG A 93 8.86 13.00 5.06
C ARG A 93 8.86 12.66 3.57
N GLU A 94 8.95 11.37 3.24
CA GLU A 94 8.98 10.92 1.85
C GLU A 94 7.67 11.25 1.13
N HIS A 95 6.53 10.93 1.73
CA HIS A 95 5.22 11.22 1.15
C HIS A 95 4.99 12.72 0.97
N ARG A 96 5.33 13.54 1.96
CA ARG A 96 5.19 15.00 1.91
C ARG A 96 6.05 15.65 0.82
N ALA A 97 7.19 15.07 0.48
CA ALA A 97 8.02 15.58 -0.62
C ALA A 97 7.28 15.63 -1.96
N TYR A 98 6.24 14.83 -2.14
CA TYR A 98 5.35 14.85 -3.29
C TYR A 98 4.02 15.54 -2.99
N PHE A 99 3.40 15.19 -1.86
CA PHE A 99 2.03 15.60 -1.56
C PHE A 99 1.91 17.10 -1.28
N ASP A 100 2.87 17.70 -0.59
CA ASP A 100 2.83 19.12 -0.19
C ASP A 100 3.16 20.08 -1.35
N ARG A 101 3.43 19.58 -2.56
CA ARG A 101 3.69 20.44 -3.74
C ARG A 101 2.47 21.18 -4.24
N THR A 102 1.28 20.61 -4.02
CA THR A 102 0.02 21.17 -4.53
C THR A 102 -1.09 20.91 -3.53
N ALA A 103 -1.91 21.94 -3.30
CA ALA A 103 -3.11 21.85 -2.49
C ALA A 103 -4.27 22.60 -3.18
N LEU A 104 -5.47 22.07 -3.06
CA LEU A 104 -6.70 22.73 -3.43
C LEU A 104 -7.47 23.05 -2.14
N THR A 105 -7.71 24.33 -1.88
CA THR A 105 -8.56 24.80 -0.78
C THR A 105 -9.75 25.52 -1.34
N LEU A 106 -10.93 25.08 -0.99
CA LEU A 106 -12.19 25.72 -1.31
C LEU A 106 -12.81 26.25 -0.01
N GLU A 107 -13.21 27.51 -0.02
CA GLU A 107 -13.82 28.12 1.16
C GLU A 107 -15.23 27.55 1.42
N GLY A 108 -15.57 27.30 2.67
CA GLY A 108 -16.85 26.77 3.10
C GLY A 108 -16.84 26.39 4.57
N GLU A 109 -17.96 25.85 5.04
CA GLU A 109 -18.08 25.32 6.40
C GLU A 109 -17.12 24.16 6.61
N ASP A 110 -16.44 24.12 7.76
CA ASP A 110 -15.60 22.96 8.12
C ASP A 110 -16.48 21.77 8.53
N ARG A 111 -16.51 20.76 7.70
CA ARG A 111 -17.25 19.52 7.87
C ARG A 111 -16.32 18.31 8.08
N SER A 112 -15.06 18.53 8.39
CA SER A 112 -14.04 17.47 8.54
C SER A 112 -14.37 16.48 9.66
N GLY A 113 -15.16 16.86 10.65
CA GLY A 113 -15.63 15.98 11.72
C GLY A 113 -16.77 15.03 11.31
N ILE A 114 -17.34 15.18 10.13
CA ILE A 114 -18.41 14.30 9.63
C ILE A 114 -17.78 13.17 8.79
N PRO A 115 -18.17 11.90 9.00
CA PRO A 115 -17.70 10.78 8.18
C PRO A 115 -17.95 11.00 6.68
N THR A 116 -17.01 10.58 5.85
CA THR A 116 -17.04 10.88 4.39
C THR A 116 -18.25 10.27 3.69
N ASP A 117 -18.67 9.08 4.05
CA ASP A 117 -19.88 8.42 3.53
C ASP A 117 -21.14 9.25 3.80
N ARG A 118 -21.25 9.82 5.00
CA ARG A 118 -22.35 10.71 5.35
C ARG A 118 -22.28 12.03 4.58
N ARG A 119 -21.11 12.62 4.45
CA ARG A 119 -20.90 13.83 3.64
C ARG A 119 -21.30 13.61 2.18
N LEU A 120 -20.96 12.44 1.61
CA LEU A 120 -21.38 12.06 0.24
C LEU A 120 -22.89 11.93 0.12
N GLN A 121 -23.55 11.32 1.10
CA GLN A 121 -25.01 11.21 1.10
C GLN A 121 -25.68 12.60 1.19
N GLU A 122 -25.22 13.44 2.10
CA GLU A 122 -25.76 14.79 2.26
C GLU A 122 -25.54 15.66 1.02
N LEU A 123 -24.39 15.50 0.33
CA LEU A 123 -24.15 16.15 -0.96
C LEU A 123 -25.14 15.69 -2.04
N GLN A 124 -25.44 14.39 -2.11
CA GLN A 124 -26.45 13.84 -3.01
C GLN A 124 -27.87 14.39 -2.70
N ASP A 125 -28.14 14.66 -1.42
CA ASP A 125 -29.40 15.25 -0.96
C ASP A 125 -29.45 16.78 -1.12
N GLY A 126 -28.43 17.36 -1.73
CA GLY A 126 -28.39 18.78 -2.10
C GLY A 126 -27.66 19.70 -1.11
N ALA A 127 -26.96 19.18 -0.12
CA ALA A 127 -26.10 19.98 0.74
C ALA A 127 -24.86 20.49 0.01
N GLU A 128 -24.37 21.66 0.40
CA GLU A 128 -23.07 22.16 -0.08
C GLU A 128 -21.94 21.64 0.80
N ASP A 129 -20.88 21.15 0.16
CA ASP A 129 -19.66 20.69 0.85
C ASP A 129 -18.41 20.93 0.00
N PRO A 130 -17.91 22.19 -0.07
CA PRO A 130 -16.69 22.49 -0.81
C PRO A 130 -15.47 21.73 -0.30
N GLY A 131 -15.38 21.47 1.01
CA GLY A 131 -14.30 20.71 1.63
C GLY A 131 -14.24 19.27 1.14
N LEU A 132 -15.36 18.66 0.73
CA LEU A 132 -15.38 17.31 0.15
C LEU A 132 -14.72 17.28 -1.22
N PHE A 133 -14.86 18.32 -2.05
CA PHE A 133 -14.17 18.42 -3.33
C PHE A 133 -12.65 18.60 -3.14
N SER A 134 -12.23 19.41 -2.16
CA SER A 134 -10.81 19.51 -1.78
C SER A 134 -10.23 18.16 -1.33
N LEU A 135 -11.00 17.42 -0.54
CA LEU A 135 -10.62 16.07 -0.09
C LEU A 135 -10.52 15.09 -1.28
N TYR A 136 -11.49 15.12 -2.20
CA TYR A 136 -11.49 14.26 -3.39
C TYR A 136 -10.30 14.54 -4.31
N PHE A 137 -9.96 15.80 -4.52
CA PHE A 137 -8.75 16.20 -5.23
C PHE A 137 -7.48 15.65 -4.55
N ALA A 138 -7.35 15.84 -3.24
CA ALA A 138 -6.21 15.32 -2.47
C ALA A 138 -6.14 13.80 -2.50
N PHE A 139 -7.27 13.10 -2.45
CA PHE A 139 -7.34 11.65 -2.53
C PHE A 139 -6.92 11.12 -3.90
N GLY A 140 -7.34 11.76 -5.01
CA GLY A 140 -6.88 11.40 -6.36
C GLY A 140 -5.35 11.53 -6.49
N ARG A 141 -4.76 12.60 -5.96
CA ARG A 141 -3.31 12.77 -5.90
C ARG A 141 -2.63 11.69 -5.06
N TYR A 142 -3.19 11.37 -3.89
CA TYR A 142 -2.69 10.28 -3.05
C TYR A 142 -2.65 8.95 -3.81
N LEU A 143 -3.70 8.61 -4.55
CA LEU A 143 -3.76 7.37 -5.33
C LEU A 143 -2.64 7.31 -6.38
N LEU A 144 -2.41 8.37 -7.14
CA LEU A 144 -1.34 8.41 -8.14
C LEU A 144 0.04 8.38 -7.48
N ILE A 145 0.27 9.16 -6.43
CA ILE A 145 1.52 9.15 -5.66
C ILE A 145 1.82 7.77 -5.08
N ALA A 146 0.80 7.05 -4.61
CA ALA A 146 0.99 5.73 -4.01
C ALA A 146 1.37 4.65 -5.04
N CYS A 147 0.88 4.73 -6.28
CA CYS A 147 1.06 3.67 -7.28
C CYS A 147 2.05 4.02 -8.41
N SER A 148 2.62 5.22 -8.43
CA SER A 148 3.57 5.66 -9.46
C SER A 148 4.71 6.44 -8.82
N ARG A 149 5.87 5.80 -8.70
CA ARG A 149 7.07 6.35 -8.06
C ARG A 149 8.25 6.29 -9.02
N PRO A 150 9.25 7.18 -8.89
CA PRO A 150 10.49 7.05 -9.63
C PRO A 150 11.12 5.67 -9.42
N GLY A 151 11.47 4.99 -10.52
CA GLY A 151 12.06 3.66 -10.49
C GLY A 151 11.07 2.50 -10.39
N THR A 152 9.76 2.76 -10.27
CA THR A 152 8.73 1.74 -10.34
C THR A 152 8.07 1.70 -11.73
N GLN A 153 7.17 0.72 -11.95
CA GLN A 153 6.32 0.73 -13.13
C GLN A 153 5.30 1.86 -13.05
N ALA A 154 4.84 2.33 -14.20
CA ALA A 154 3.73 3.26 -14.29
C ALA A 154 2.44 2.65 -13.68
N ALA A 155 1.50 3.49 -13.27
CA ALA A 155 0.19 3.03 -12.83
C ALA A 155 -0.56 2.35 -13.97
N ASN A 156 -0.94 1.09 -13.77
CA ASN A 156 -1.83 0.35 -14.67
C ASN A 156 -3.30 0.67 -14.38
N LEU A 157 -4.25 -0.08 -14.96
CA LEU A 157 -5.68 0.15 -14.75
C LEU A 157 -6.14 0.14 -13.30
N LEU A 158 -5.54 -0.70 -12.45
CA LEU A 158 -5.93 -0.88 -11.06
C LEU A 158 -4.93 -0.30 -10.05
N GLY A 159 -3.82 0.25 -10.52
CA GLY A 159 -2.74 0.73 -9.64
C GLY A 159 -2.20 -0.43 -8.79
N ILE A 160 -2.07 -0.19 -7.48
CA ILE A 160 -1.62 -1.21 -6.52
C ILE A 160 -2.79 -1.88 -5.76
N TRP A 161 -4.04 -1.52 -6.07
CA TRP A 161 -5.24 -1.97 -5.35
C TRP A 161 -5.93 -3.17 -6.00
N ASN A 162 -5.16 -4.09 -6.55
CA ASN A 162 -5.64 -5.34 -7.10
C ASN A 162 -5.34 -6.49 -6.14
N GLN A 163 -6.36 -7.26 -5.77
CA GLN A 163 -6.24 -8.50 -4.99
C GLN A 163 -6.44 -9.76 -5.83
N ASP A 164 -6.89 -9.61 -7.08
CA ASP A 164 -7.23 -10.72 -7.94
C ASP A 164 -6.03 -11.16 -8.78
N LEU A 165 -5.88 -12.45 -8.93
CA LEU A 165 -4.89 -13.04 -9.82
C LEU A 165 -5.24 -12.85 -11.30
N TYR A 166 -6.53 -12.89 -11.60
CA TYR A 166 -7.11 -12.58 -12.90
C TYR A 166 -8.01 -11.36 -12.77
N PRO A 167 -7.41 -10.16 -12.67
CA PRO A 167 -8.16 -8.94 -12.46
C PRO A 167 -8.99 -8.57 -13.69
N ALA A 168 -9.98 -7.73 -13.49
CA ALA A 168 -10.74 -7.14 -14.59
C ALA A 168 -9.79 -6.46 -15.58
N TRP A 169 -9.98 -6.74 -16.88
CA TRP A 169 -9.16 -6.21 -17.98
C TRP A 169 -7.67 -6.54 -17.86
N ASP A 170 -7.31 -7.63 -17.15
CA ASP A 170 -5.94 -8.09 -16.88
C ASP A 170 -5.06 -7.05 -16.16
N SER A 171 -5.64 -6.00 -15.57
CA SER A 171 -4.92 -4.86 -14.98
C SER A 171 -3.84 -4.27 -15.90
N LYS A 172 -4.03 -4.37 -17.21
CA LYS A 172 -3.04 -3.96 -18.21
C LYS A 172 -2.99 -2.45 -18.41
N TYR A 173 -2.00 -2.01 -19.16
CA TYR A 173 -1.95 -0.66 -19.70
C TYR A 173 -2.87 -0.54 -20.92
N THR A 174 -3.79 0.41 -20.87
CA THR A 174 -4.67 0.72 -22.01
C THR A 174 -4.32 2.12 -22.49
N ILE A 175 -3.48 2.19 -23.51
CA ILE A 175 -2.79 3.44 -23.92
C ILE A 175 -3.69 4.37 -24.74
N ASN A 176 -4.83 3.92 -25.21
CA ASN A 176 -5.70 4.76 -26.02
C ASN A 176 -6.52 5.80 -25.25
N ILE A 177 -6.71 5.62 -23.93
CA ILE A 177 -7.38 6.62 -23.05
C ILE A 177 -7.06 6.40 -21.55
N ASN A 178 -7.08 5.17 -21.04
CA ASN A 178 -7.05 4.94 -19.59
C ASN A 178 -5.73 5.36 -18.95
N THR A 179 -4.59 5.06 -19.59
CA THR A 179 -3.28 5.48 -19.11
C THR A 179 -3.14 7.01 -19.12
N GLU A 180 -3.60 7.66 -20.17
CA GLU A 180 -3.64 9.12 -20.27
C GLU A 180 -4.50 9.74 -19.15
N MET A 181 -5.68 9.15 -18.88
CA MET A 181 -6.57 9.60 -17.81
C MET A 181 -5.91 9.50 -16.44
N ASN A 182 -5.19 8.41 -16.15
CA ASN A 182 -4.48 8.24 -14.89
C ASN A 182 -3.44 9.35 -14.66
N TYR A 183 -2.80 9.83 -15.73
CA TYR A 183 -1.68 10.78 -15.67
C TYR A 183 -2.04 12.23 -16.01
N TRP A 184 -3.29 12.54 -16.35
CA TRP A 184 -3.69 13.92 -16.62
C TRP A 184 -3.30 14.93 -15.53
N PRO A 185 -3.42 14.62 -14.23
CA PRO A 185 -3.02 15.56 -13.19
C PRO A 185 -1.51 15.62 -12.95
N ALA A 186 -0.71 14.71 -13.53
CA ALA A 186 0.70 14.56 -13.16
C ALA A 186 1.55 15.80 -13.40
N GLU A 187 1.30 16.53 -14.51
CA GLU A 187 2.06 17.72 -14.88
C GLU A 187 1.68 18.95 -14.03
N SER A 188 0.46 19.00 -13.53
CA SER A 188 -0.05 20.14 -12.75
C SER A 188 -0.06 19.89 -11.24
N CYS A 189 0.04 18.64 -10.82
CA CYS A 189 -0.11 18.22 -9.42
C CYS A 189 1.00 17.33 -8.91
#